data_c004b362fde8d7e33dad20f4ec587723
#
_entry.id   c004b362fde8d7e33dad20f4ec587723
#
_cell.length_a   1.000
_cell.length_b   1.000
_cell.length_c   1.000
_cell.angle_alpha   90.00
_cell.angle_beta   90.00
_cell.angle_gamma   90.00
#
_symmetry.space_group_name_H-M   'P 1'
#
loop_
_entity.id
_entity.type
_entity.pdbx_description
1 polymer ?
#
loop_
_entity_poly.entity_id
_entity_poly.type
_entity_poly.pdbx_seq_one_letter_code
_entity_poly.pdbx_strand_id
1 'polypeptide(L)'
;MRLITLLREKKDFIDLVGRRPTIPVKEYVIELIAEAPSGTIFYYDMSEVREVNGSGIHEVIIKPMEWLYENYKTHNKFLVLKNLSEEFDHFYNILLTCNEEKASVITESNGNHIPIGARVGDALREVLGIVYERKMVSAREISDILEKKHTLISTHLTKLYEMRLVNRQEDPLLEGGRQFTYSSLF
;
A
#
# COMPACT_ATOMS: atom_id res chain seq x y z
N MET A 1 0.65 -9.93 10.10
CA MET A 1 1.26 -8.58 10.13
C MET A 1 2.75 -8.75 10.37
N ARG A 2 3.58 -8.10 9.62
CA ARG A 2 5.05 -8.14 9.79
C ARG A 2 5.61 -6.73 9.70
N LEU A 3 6.38 -6.32 10.68
CA LEU A 3 7.09 -5.04 10.67
C LEU A 3 8.36 -5.21 9.84
N ILE A 4 8.59 -4.34 8.87
CA ILE A 4 9.88 -4.15 8.23
C ILE A 4 10.46 -2.89 8.86
N THR A 5 11.38 -3.08 9.78
CA THR A 5 12.24 -2.00 10.21
C THR A 5 13.35 -1.88 9.18
N LEU A 6 13.60 -0.68 8.69
CA LEU A 6 14.73 -0.40 7.82
C LEU A 6 15.99 -0.50 8.65
N LEU A 7 16.54 -1.72 8.68
CA LEU A 7 17.65 -2.05 9.54
C LEU A 7 18.94 -1.43 9.04
N ARG A 8 19.64 -0.99 10.02
CA ARG A 8 21.03 -0.69 10.02
C ARG A 8 21.82 -1.69 10.79
N GLU A 9 22.88 -2.09 10.22
CA GLU A 9 23.99 -2.50 11.03
C GLU A 9 24.67 -1.25 11.60
N LYS A 10 24.34 -0.90 12.83
CA LYS A 10 25.16 -0.02 13.69
C LYS A 10 25.17 1.52 13.53
N LYS A 11 24.15 2.16 13.00
CA LYS A 11 24.05 3.64 13.01
C LYS A 11 22.68 4.10 13.46
N ASP A 12 22.57 5.31 14.03
CA ASP A 12 21.34 5.76 14.66
C ASP A 12 20.22 6.20 13.69
N PHE A 13 20.51 6.49 12.42
CA PHE A 13 19.52 6.85 11.40
C PHE A 13 19.89 6.35 10.01
N ILE A 14 18.92 6.16 9.14
CA ILE A 14 19.09 5.81 7.72
C ILE A 14 18.66 7.00 6.89
N ASP A 15 19.52 7.40 5.98
CA ASP A 15 19.13 8.33 4.93
C ASP A 15 18.81 7.54 3.67
N LEU A 16 17.60 7.73 3.14
CA LEU A 16 17.18 7.17 1.85
C LEU A 16 17.52 8.17 0.74
N VAL A 17 18.80 8.45 0.60
CA VAL A 17 19.33 9.45 -0.31
C VAL A 17 20.26 8.79 -1.33
N GLY A 18 19.94 9.00 -2.61
CA GLY A 18 20.72 8.46 -3.73
C GLY A 18 20.41 6.99 -4.04
N ARG A 19 20.55 6.63 -5.31
CA ARG A 19 20.20 5.29 -5.82
C ARG A 19 21.17 4.22 -5.31
N ARG A 20 22.47 4.43 -5.48
CA ARG A 20 23.48 3.41 -5.14
C ARG A 20 23.48 3.00 -3.67
N PRO A 21 23.44 3.90 -2.70
CA PRO A 21 23.42 3.54 -1.28
C PRO A 21 22.15 2.78 -0.86
N THR A 22 21.04 2.94 -1.60
CA THR A 22 19.74 2.36 -1.24
C THR A 22 19.44 1.03 -1.93
N ILE A 23 20.23 0.61 -2.92
CA ILE A 23 20.07 -0.70 -3.59
C ILE A 23 20.08 -1.87 -2.60
N PRO A 24 21.04 -1.99 -1.66
CA PRO A 24 21.03 -3.10 -0.70
C PRO A 24 19.77 -3.14 0.17
N VAL A 25 19.24 -1.97 0.54
CA VAL A 25 17.98 -1.87 1.30
C VAL A 25 16.81 -2.38 0.46
N LYS A 26 16.73 -2.00 -0.80
CA LYS A 26 15.72 -2.48 -1.75
C LYS A 26 15.77 -4.00 -1.89
N GLU A 27 16.95 -4.57 -2.12
CA GLU A 27 17.13 -6.00 -2.31
C GLU A 27 16.67 -6.79 -1.08
N TYR A 28 17.08 -6.35 0.09
CA TYR A 28 16.65 -6.92 1.37
C TYR A 28 15.12 -6.86 1.56
N VAL A 29 14.50 -5.72 1.26
CA VAL A 29 13.04 -5.55 1.40
C VAL A 29 12.29 -6.46 0.43
N ILE A 30 12.70 -6.53 -0.83
CA ILE A 30 12.07 -7.40 -1.83
C ILE A 30 12.22 -8.87 -1.43
N GLU A 31 13.37 -9.29 -0.95
CA GLU A 31 13.61 -10.66 -0.46
C GLU A 31 12.67 -10.99 0.71
N LEU A 32 12.60 -10.13 1.73
CA LEU A 32 11.66 -10.30 2.85
C LEU A 32 10.19 -10.40 2.39
N ILE A 33 9.82 -9.58 1.40
CA ILE A 33 8.46 -9.63 0.84
C ILE A 33 8.27 -10.94 0.06
N ALA A 34 9.22 -11.35 -0.74
CA ALA A 34 9.12 -12.55 -1.57
C ALA A 34 8.97 -13.82 -0.74
N GLU A 35 9.73 -13.97 0.34
CA GLU A 35 9.74 -15.15 1.20
C GLU A 35 8.53 -15.27 2.14
N ALA A 36 7.85 -14.16 2.43
CA ALA A 36 6.74 -14.18 3.37
C ALA A 36 5.52 -14.95 2.83
N PRO A 37 4.68 -15.51 3.70
CA PRO A 37 3.41 -16.14 3.30
C PRO A 37 2.48 -15.17 2.56
N SER A 38 1.63 -15.72 1.68
CA SER A 38 0.53 -14.95 1.07
C SER A 38 -0.39 -14.36 2.14
N GLY A 39 -0.96 -13.20 1.88
CA GLY A 39 -1.78 -12.46 2.84
C GLY A 39 -0.98 -11.61 3.83
N THR A 40 0.36 -11.63 3.78
CA THR A 40 1.18 -10.82 4.68
C THR A 40 1.04 -9.33 4.38
N ILE A 41 0.79 -8.55 5.42
CA ILE A 41 0.81 -7.09 5.39
C ILE A 41 2.09 -6.63 6.08
N PHE A 42 2.92 -5.92 5.35
CA PHE A 42 4.16 -5.34 5.86
C PHE A 42 3.91 -3.90 6.28
N TYR A 43 4.38 -3.56 7.46
CA TYR A 43 4.50 -2.19 7.91
C TYR A 43 5.93 -1.72 7.72
N TYR A 44 6.10 -0.72 6.90
CA TYR A 44 7.37 -0.12 6.57
C TYR A 44 7.59 1.06 7.51
N ASP A 45 8.33 0.82 8.58
CA ASP A 45 8.55 1.81 9.62
C ASP A 45 9.62 2.81 9.20
N MET A 46 9.21 4.07 9.08
CA MET A 46 10.06 5.19 8.69
C MET A 46 10.61 5.97 9.90
N SER A 47 10.36 5.52 11.13
CA SER A 47 10.75 6.25 12.35
C SER A 47 12.25 6.47 12.49
N GLU A 48 13.06 5.55 11.94
CA GLU A 48 14.53 5.65 11.94
C GLU A 48 15.09 6.27 10.66
N VAL A 49 14.25 6.67 9.72
CA VAL A 49 14.65 7.35 8.49
C VAL A 49 14.67 8.85 8.76
N ARG A 50 15.76 9.51 8.40
CA ARG A 50 15.90 10.95 8.53
C ARG A 50 15.63 11.61 7.18
N GLU A 51 16.56 11.54 6.26
CA GLU A 51 16.43 12.19 4.97
C GLU A 51 15.98 11.23 3.89
N VAL A 52 15.09 11.71 3.00
CA VAL A 52 14.65 10.98 1.82
C VAL A 52 14.73 11.88 0.58
N ASN A 53 15.08 11.31 -0.55
CA ASN A 53 14.95 11.99 -1.85
C ASN A 53 14.34 11.08 -2.91
N GLY A 54 13.94 11.63 -4.05
CA GLY A 54 13.28 10.88 -5.11
C GLY A 54 14.02 9.60 -5.54
N SER A 55 15.36 9.64 -5.62
CA SER A 55 16.15 8.47 -5.98
C SER A 55 16.13 7.36 -4.93
N GLY A 56 16.19 7.73 -3.64
CA GLY A 56 16.09 6.79 -2.54
C GLY A 56 14.69 6.21 -2.42
N ILE A 57 13.67 7.06 -2.50
CA ILE A 57 12.25 6.65 -2.50
C ILE A 57 11.96 5.70 -3.66
N HIS A 58 12.46 6.01 -4.86
CA HIS A 58 12.30 5.15 -6.03
C HIS A 58 12.81 3.73 -5.75
N GLU A 59 14.04 3.59 -5.22
CA GLU A 59 14.59 2.26 -4.94
C GLU A 59 13.86 1.55 -3.80
N VAL A 60 13.57 2.26 -2.70
CA VAL A 60 13.18 1.61 -1.43
C VAL A 60 11.66 1.52 -1.23
N ILE A 61 10.88 2.35 -1.90
CA ILE A 61 9.41 2.33 -1.83
C ILE A 61 8.80 1.92 -3.18
N ILE A 62 9.17 2.62 -4.28
CA ILE A 62 8.54 2.38 -5.58
C ILE A 62 8.85 0.98 -6.10
N LYS A 63 10.12 0.55 -6.09
CA LYS A 63 10.51 -0.78 -6.58
C LYS A 63 9.85 -1.95 -5.82
N PRO A 64 9.77 -1.96 -4.48
CA PRO A 64 8.96 -2.93 -3.75
C PRO A 64 7.46 -2.89 -4.12
N MET A 65 6.89 -1.70 -4.33
CA MET A 65 5.49 -1.58 -4.78
C MET A 65 5.30 -2.12 -6.21
N GLU A 66 6.22 -1.86 -7.13
CA GLU A 66 6.21 -2.45 -8.47
C GLU A 66 6.23 -3.98 -8.40
N TRP A 67 7.11 -4.55 -7.58
CA TRP A 67 7.16 -5.98 -7.36
C TRP A 67 5.81 -6.54 -6.84
N LEU A 68 5.17 -5.84 -5.90
CA LEU A 68 3.85 -6.21 -5.39
C LEU A 68 2.75 -6.11 -6.46
N TYR A 69 2.79 -5.11 -7.35
CA TYR A 69 1.86 -4.96 -8.46
C TYR A 69 2.02 -6.08 -9.50
N GLU A 70 3.23 -6.46 -9.82
CA GLU A 70 3.52 -7.51 -10.80
C GLU A 70 3.14 -8.90 -10.29
N ASN A 71 3.27 -9.11 -8.98
CA ASN A 71 3.09 -10.41 -8.34
C ASN A 71 1.76 -10.58 -7.59
N TYR A 72 0.80 -9.65 -7.71
CA TYR A 72 -0.43 -9.64 -6.90
C TYR A 72 -1.32 -10.89 -7.06
N LYS A 73 -1.26 -11.58 -8.20
CA LYS A 73 -2.05 -12.79 -8.47
C LYS A 73 -1.53 -14.03 -7.73
N THR A 74 -0.24 -14.12 -7.57
CA THR A 74 0.45 -15.26 -6.94
C THR A 74 0.86 -14.99 -5.50
N HIS A 75 1.11 -13.73 -5.19
CA HIS A 75 1.56 -13.27 -3.88
C HIS A 75 0.64 -12.17 -3.38
N ASN A 76 -0.43 -12.55 -2.68
CA ASN A 76 -1.38 -11.59 -2.11
C ASN A 76 -0.78 -10.89 -0.88
N LYS A 77 0.14 -9.95 -1.11
CA LYS A 77 0.90 -9.24 -0.07
C LYS A 77 0.74 -7.73 -0.22
N PHE A 78 0.99 -6.99 0.86
CA PHE A 78 0.70 -5.56 0.94
C PHE A 78 1.80 -4.83 1.70
N LEU A 79 1.99 -3.55 1.40
CA LEU A 79 2.92 -2.65 2.07
C LEU A 79 2.19 -1.40 2.54
N VAL A 80 2.39 -1.05 3.81
CA VAL A 80 1.86 0.15 4.47
C VAL A 80 3.03 0.93 5.04
N LEU A 81 3.12 2.22 4.74
CA LEU A 81 4.11 3.10 5.35
C LEU A 81 3.62 3.56 6.72
N LYS A 82 4.52 3.65 7.69
CA LYS A 82 4.26 4.13 9.05
C LYS A 82 5.28 5.16 9.49
N ASN A 83 4.87 6.00 10.45
CA ASN A 83 5.77 6.91 11.16
C ASN A 83 6.55 7.84 10.21
N LEU A 84 5.83 8.42 9.24
CA LEU A 84 6.43 9.44 8.37
C LEU A 84 6.75 10.69 9.19
N SER A 85 7.96 11.22 9.04
CA SER A 85 8.38 12.44 9.70
C SER A 85 7.91 13.68 8.93
N GLU A 86 7.28 14.61 9.65
CA GLU A 86 6.96 15.95 9.12
C GLU A 86 8.24 16.81 9.06
N GLU A 87 9.13 16.69 10.03
CA GLU A 87 10.40 17.43 10.11
C GLU A 87 11.29 17.19 8.88
N PHE A 88 11.24 15.98 8.31
CA PHE A 88 12.06 15.60 7.15
C PHE A 88 11.23 15.53 5.85
N ASP A 89 10.05 16.13 5.81
CA ASP A 89 9.18 16.21 4.62
C ASP A 89 8.93 14.86 3.93
N HIS A 90 8.86 13.76 4.70
CA HIS A 90 8.69 12.41 4.15
C HIS A 90 7.46 12.32 3.26
N PHE A 91 6.30 12.78 3.75
CA PHE A 91 5.05 12.71 3.01
C PHE A 91 5.15 13.44 1.67
N TYR A 92 5.70 14.66 1.67
CA TYR A 92 5.83 15.48 0.47
C TYR A 92 6.75 14.85 -0.57
N ASN A 93 7.93 14.38 -0.16
CA ASN A 93 8.89 13.75 -1.06
C ASN A 93 8.36 12.43 -1.64
N ILE A 94 7.67 11.62 -0.83
CA ILE A 94 7.04 10.37 -1.28
C ILE A 94 5.89 10.67 -2.25
N LEU A 95 5.06 11.68 -1.97
CA LEU A 95 3.96 12.10 -2.84
C LEU A 95 4.47 12.52 -4.22
N LEU A 96 5.52 13.36 -4.28
CA LEU A 96 6.13 13.79 -5.55
C LEU A 96 6.63 12.58 -6.34
N THR A 97 7.41 11.71 -5.72
CA THR A 97 7.98 10.54 -6.38
C THR A 97 6.88 9.55 -6.84
N CYS A 98 5.87 9.30 -6.01
CA CYS A 98 4.73 8.47 -6.40
C CYS A 98 3.96 9.04 -7.60
N ASN A 99 3.84 10.37 -7.70
CA ASN A 99 3.17 11.02 -8.83
C ASN A 99 3.98 10.88 -10.13
N GLU A 100 5.30 11.08 -10.06
CA GLU A 100 6.21 10.92 -11.18
C GLU A 100 6.23 9.47 -11.70
N GLU A 101 6.37 8.51 -10.81
CA GLU A 101 6.45 7.08 -11.11
C GLU A 101 5.09 6.41 -11.28
N LYS A 102 3.98 7.18 -11.18
CA LYS A 102 2.61 6.66 -11.25
C LYS A 102 2.34 5.51 -10.29
N ALA A 103 2.97 5.51 -9.14
CA ALA A 103 2.76 4.57 -8.06
C ALA A 103 1.71 5.07 -7.07
N SER A 104 1.27 4.18 -6.19
CA SER A 104 0.39 4.53 -5.07
C SER A 104 0.72 3.65 -3.87
N VAL A 105 0.66 4.21 -2.68
CA VAL A 105 0.92 3.50 -1.43
C VAL A 105 -0.03 4.01 -0.34
N ILE A 106 -0.33 3.18 0.65
CA ILE A 106 -1.06 3.58 1.86
C ILE A 106 -0.05 3.93 2.95
N THR A 107 -0.30 5.05 3.64
CA THR A 107 0.34 5.32 4.92
C THR A 107 -0.68 5.24 6.05
N GLU A 108 -0.23 4.73 7.19
CA GLU A 108 -0.99 4.72 8.44
C GLU A 108 -0.45 5.79 9.36
N SER A 109 -1.35 6.64 9.89
CA SER A 109 -1.04 7.66 10.89
C SER A 109 -2.16 7.70 11.93
N ASN A 110 -1.84 7.35 13.17
CA ASN A 110 -2.78 7.35 14.30
C ASN A 110 -4.09 6.58 14.02
N GLY A 111 -3.98 5.43 13.36
CA GLY A 111 -5.12 4.60 12.96
C GLY A 111 -5.87 5.07 11.72
N ASN A 112 -5.49 6.22 11.15
CA ASN A 112 -6.05 6.73 9.91
C ASN A 112 -5.22 6.29 8.72
N HIS A 113 -5.90 6.09 7.59
CA HIS A 113 -5.26 5.79 6.32
C HIS A 113 -5.16 7.05 5.46
N ILE A 114 -4.02 7.25 4.81
CA ILE A 114 -3.82 8.31 3.83
C ILE A 114 -3.21 7.67 2.58
N PRO A 115 -3.97 7.60 1.45
CA PRO A 115 -3.41 7.12 0.19
C PRO A 115 -2.53 8.20 -0.45
N ILE A 116 -1.32 7.83 -0.80
CA ILE A 116 -0.34 8.67 -1.50
C ILE A 116 -0.28 8.25 -2.97
N GLY A 117 -0.32 9.21 -3.89
CA GLY A 117 -0.15 9.00 -5.33
C GLY A 117 -1.34 9.45 -6.16
N ALA A 118 -1.06 10.01 -7.35
CA ALA A 118 -2.05 10.62 -8.25
C ALA A 118 -3.05 9.64 -8.88
N ARG A 119 -2.75 8.35 -8.89
CA ARG A 119 -3.67 7.32 -9.44
C ARG A 119 -4.93 7.14 -8.62
N VAL A 120 -4.93 7.57 -7.36
CA VAL A 120 -6.08 7.48 -6.46
C VAL A 120 -6.87 8.78 -6.56
N GLY A 121 -7.65 8.94 -7.63
CA GLY A 121 -8.56 10.06 -7.81
C GLY A 121 -9.79 9.97 -6.87
N ASP A 122 -10.59 11.04 -6.84
CA ASP A 122 -11.67 11.23 -5.85
C ASP A 122 -12.64 10.05 -5.75
N ALA A 123 -13.09 9.49 -6.87
CA ALA A 123 -13.99 8.35 -6.87
C ALA A 123 -13.37 7.08 -6.25
N LEU A 124 -12.06 6.87 -6.41
CA LEU A 124 -11.36 5.76 -5.75
C LEU A 124 -11.12 6.06 -4.28
N ARG A 125 -10.86 7.32 -3.91
CA ARG A 125 -10.72 7.75 -2.50
C ARG A 125 -12.00 7.56 -1.73
N GLU A 126 -13.15 7.90 -2.32
CA GLU A 126 -14.46 7.71 -1.73
C GLU A 126 -14.72 6.23 -1.41
N VAL A 127 -14.52 5.33 -2.39
CA VAL A 127 -14.67 3.89 -2.20
C VAL A 127 -13.66 3.34 -1.19
N LEU A 128 -12.41 3.78 -1.26
CA LEU A 128 -11.35 3.40 -0.33
C LEU A 128 -11.69 3.81 1.11
N GLY A 129 -12.22 5.02 1.30
CA GLY A 129 -12.66 5.53 2.60
C GLY A 129 -13.69 4.61 3.26
N ILE A 130 -14.71 4.18 2.50
CA ILE A 130 -15.74 3.26 3.00
C ILE A 130 -15.14 1.90 3.40
N VAL A 131 -14.20 1.36 2.60
CA VAL A 131 -13.53 0.10 2.95
C VAL A 131 -12.77 0.23 4.27
N TYR A 132 -12.07 1.35 4.48
CA TYR A 132 -11.31 1.56 5.73
C TYR A 132 -12.18 1.88 6.94
N GLU A 133 -13.30 2.55 6.74
CA GLU A 133 -14.30 2.82 7.79
C GLU A 133 -15.00 1.52 8.22
N ARG A 134 -15.47 0.73 7.27
CA ARG A 134 -16.24 -0.50 7.53
C ARG A 134 -15.37 -1.70 7.87
N LYS A 135 -14.06 -1.62 7.62
CA LYS A 135 -13.04 -2.68 7.79
C LYS A 135 -13.21 -3.86 6.84
N MET A 136 -14.42 -4.26 6.52
CA MET A 136 -14.74 -5.33 5.59
C MET A 136 -16.07 -5.01 4.89
N VAL A 137 -16.13 -5.12 3.58
CA VAL A 137 -17.30 -4.74 2.79
C VAL A 137 -17.30 -5.40 1.41
N SER A 138 -18.49 -5.68 0.88
CA SER A 138 -18.70 -6.16 -0.49
C SER A 138 -18.97 -5.00 -1.46
N ALA A 139 -18.85 -5.27 -2.76
CA ALA A 139 -19.19 -4.31 -3.79
C ALA A 139 -20.68 -3.90 -3.77
N ARG A 140 -21.56 -4.82 -3.35
CA ARG A 140 -23.01 -4.55 -3.21
C ARG A 140 -23.27 -3.52 -2.11
N GLU A 141 -22.70 -3.73 -0.93
CA GLU A 141 -22.87 -2.80 0.19
C GLU A 141 -22.40 -1.38 -0.14
N ILE A 142 -21.23 -1.23 -0.80
CA ILE A 142 -20.78 0.10 -1.23
C ILE A 142 -21.67 0.69 -2.32
N SER A 143 -22.18 -0.14 -3.25
CA SER A 143 -23.14 0.26 -4.27
C SER A 143 -24.41 0.87 -3.65
N ASP A 144 -24.92 0.22 -2.62
CA ASP A 144 -26.10 0.68 -1.87
C ASP A 144 -25.82 1.96 -1.07
N ILE A 145 -24.66 2.06 -0.41
CA ILE A 145 -24.24 3.26 0.35
C ILE A 145 -24.08 4.48 -0.57
N LEU A 146 -23.45 4.31 -1.72
CA LEU A 146 -23.16 5.41 -2.65
C LEU A 146 -24.25 5.65 -3.70
N GLU A 147 -25.30 4.82 -3.73
CA GLU A 147 -26.35 4.84 -4.77
C GLU A 147 -25.77 4.79 -6.20
N LYS A 148 -24.66 4.06 -6.37
CA LYS A 148 -23.93 3.91 -7.66
C LYS A 148 -24.08 2.50 -8.20
N LYS A 149 -23.90 2.35 -9.53
CA LYS A 149 -24.02 1.04 -10.19
C LYS A 149 -22.99 0.05 -9.62
N HIS A 150 -23.46 -1.16 -9.26
CA HIS A 150 -22.62 -2.24 -8.74
C HIS A 150 -21.39 -2.54 -9.62
N THR A 151 -21.54 -2.51 -10.95
CA THR A 151 -20.43 -2.75 -11.89
C THR A 151 -19.34 -1.69 -11.78
N LEU A 152 -19.70 -0.42 -11.54
CA LEU A 152 -18.75 0.66 -11.33
C LEU A 152 -17.97 0.46 -10.03
N ILE A 153 -18.67 0.17 -8.93
CA ILE A 153 -18.04 -0.07 -7.62
C ILE A 153 -17.12 -1.30 -7.68
N SER A 154 -17.58 -2.38 -8.32
CA SER A 154 -16.77 -3.59 -8.51
C SER A 154 -15.47 -3.30 -9.29
N THR A 155 -15.53 -2.44 -10.30
CA THR A 155 -14.36 -1.99 -11.05
C THR A 155 -13.42 -1.16 -10.17
N HIS A 156 -13.94 -0.24 -9.36
CA HIS A 156 -13.14 0.56 -8.43
C HIS A 156 -12.45 -0.29 -7.38
N LEU A 157 -13.16 -1.23 -6.77
CA LEU A 157 -12.60 -2.15 -5.78
C LEU A 157 -11.52 -3.06 -6.38
N THR A 158 -11.75 -3.58 -7.59
CA THR A 158 -10.74 -4.36 -8.31
C THR A 158 -9.47 -3.54 -8.54
N LYS A 159 -9.63 -2.29 -8.99
CA LYS A 159 -8.50 -1.39 -9.20
C LYS A 159 -7.75 -1.08 -7.89
N LEU A 160 -8.46 -0.83 -6.79
CA LEU A 160 -7.85 -0.61 -5.48
C LEU A 160 -7.09 -1.85 -5.00
N TYR A 161 -7.62 -3.04 -5.24
CA TYR A 161 -6.94 -4.30 -4.95
C TYR A 161 -5.66 -4.49 -5.80
N GLU A 162 -5.72 -4.25 -7.09
CA GLU A 162 -4.56 -4.31 -8.00
C GLU A 162 -3.49 -3.29 -7.59
N MET A 163 -3.90 -2.12 -7.12
CA MET A 163 -3.01 -1.09 -6.56
C MET A 163 -2.49 -1.43 -5.17
N ARG A 164 -2.84 -2.60 -4.60
CA ARG A 164 -2.43 -3.07 -3.27
C ARG A 164 -2.85 -2.15 -2.11
N LEU A 165 -3.96 -1.41 -2.28
CA LEU A 165 -4.48 -0.48 -1.28
C LEU A 165 -5.57 -1.09 -0.38
N VAL A 166 -6.15 -2.21 -0.79
CA VAL A 166 -7.11 -3.02 -0.03
C VAL A 166 -6.79 -4.49 -0.21
N ASN A 167 -7.16 -5.31 0.76
CA ASN A 167 -7.12 -6.76 0.62
C ASN A 167 -8.43 -7.25 -0.02
N ARG A 168 -8.39 -8.43 -0.64
CA ARG A 168 -9.55 -9.09 -1.24
C ARG A 168 -9.57 -10.57 -0.87
N GLN A 169 -10.73 -11.02 -0.45
CA GLN A 169 -11.02 -12.42 -0.15
C GLN A 169 -12.17 -12.91 -1.04
N GLU A 170 -12.09 -14.14 -1.50
CA GLU A 170 -13.16 -14.79 -2.25
C GLU A 170 -14.02 -15.60 -1.30
N ASP A 171 -15.31 -15.29 -1.27
CA ASP A 171 -16.30 -15.98 -0.45
C ASP A 171 -17.23 -16.80 -1.35
N PRO A 172 -17.37 -18.13 -1.15
CA PRO A 172 -18.32 -18.93 -1.89
C PRO A 172 -19.76 -18.55 -1.49
N LEU A 173 -20.65 -18.38 -2.48
CA LEU A 173 -22.07 -18.19 -2.22
C LEU A 173 -22.78 -19.53 -2.03
N LEU A 174 -23.71 -19.59 -1.08
CA LEU A 174 -24.49 -20.82 -0.78
C LEU A 174 -25.33 -21.31 -1.97
N GLU A 175 -25.75 -20.38 -2.84
CA GLU A 175 -26.56 -20.67 -4.03
C GLU A 175 -25.72 -20.90 -5.32
N GLY A 176 -24.39 -21.01 -5.17
CA GLY A 176 -23.45 -21.08 -6.28
C GLY A 176 -23.02 -19.71 -6.80
N GLY A 177 -21.79 -19.63 -7.24
CA GLY A 177 -21.12 -18.37 -7.64
C GLY A 177 -20.07 -17.92 -6.64
N ARG A 178 -19.45 -16.77 -6.92
CA ARG A 178 -18.37 -16.21 -6.13
C ARG A 178 -18.67 -14.76 -5.80
N GLN A 179 -18.45 -14.38 -4.58
CA GLN A 179 -18.47 -12.99 -4.13
C GLN A 179 -17.09 -12.61 -3.63
N PHE A 180 -16.69 -11.37 -3.89
CA PHE A 180 -15.47 -10.83 -3.31
C PHE A 180 -15.81 -9.88 -2.16
N THR A 181 -15.16 -10.09 -1.05
CA THR A 181 -15.16 -9.19 0.10
C THR A 181 -13.83 -8.46 0.14
N TYR A 182 -13.87 -7.16 0.38
CA TYR A 182 -12.71 -6.30 0.42
C TYR A 182 -12.52 -5.77 1.84
N SER A 183 -11.27 -5.75 2.30
CA SER A 183 -10.95 -5.29 3.65
C SER A 183 -9.82 -4.27 3.67
N SER A 184 -9.83 -3.43 4.71
CA SER A 184 -8.70 -2.55 5.01
C SER A 184 -7.45 -3.38 5.31
N LEU A 185 -6.27 -2.74 5.21
CA LEU A 185 -4.99 -3.38 5.54
C LEU A 185 -4.67 -3.32 7.04
N PHE A 186 -5.39 -2.51 7.80
CA PHE A 186 -5.29 -2.36 9.25
C PHE A 186 -6.59 -1.85 9.86
#